data_6b9b5a4773ad3bebd9ef0d4b6be7b6ad
#
_entry.id   6b9b5a4773ad3bebd9ef0d4b6be7b6ad
#
_cell.length_a   1.000
_cell.length_b   1.000
_cell.length_c   1.000
_cell.angle_alpha   90.00
_cell.angle_beta   90.00
_cell.angle_gamma   90.00
#
_symmetry.space_group_name_H-M   'P 1'
#
loop_
_entity.id
_entity.type
_entity.pdbx_description
1 polymer ?
#
loop_
_entity_poly.entity_id
_entity_poly.type
_entity_poly.pdbx_seq_one_letter_code
_entity_poly.pdbx_strand_id
1 'polypeptide(L)'
;VGSYVGDGAASKSIALPFTPKAVYACPVHGGTLWIPEGSGNGTTYTYGGLAVTGQNAMTWRGGHDVVAIQTGGFTVYYSYYSNEFMYAAANMSGQTYVYVAIG
;
A
#
# COMPACT_ATOMS: atom_id res chain seq x y z
N VAL A 1 -9.07 -0.30 -13.54
CA VAL A 1 -8.81 -1.51 -12.75
C VAL A 1 -7.58 -2.20 -13.31
N GLY A 2 -6.71 -2.65 -12.43
CA GLY A 2 -5.50 -3.35 -12.84
C GLY A 2 -4.88 -4.15 -11.71
N SER A 3 -3.69 -4.66 -11.96
CA SER A 3 -2.95 -5.43 -10.98
C SER A 3 -1.46 -5.18 -11.13
N TYR A 4 -0.72 -5.48 -10.07
CA TYR A 4 0.74 -5.48 -10.10
C TYR A 4 1.26 -6.54 -9.14
N VAL A 5 2.51 -6.94 -9.33
CA VAL A 5 3.19 -7.86 -8.42
C VAL A 5 4.25 -7.06 -7.67
N GLY A 6 4.25 -7.18 -6.35
CA GLY A 6 5.24 -6.52 -5.53
C GLY A 6 6.64 -7.05 -5.79
N ASP A 7 7.64 -6.18 -5.72
CA ASP A 7 9.05 -6.53 -5.94
C ASP A 7 9.91 -6.44 -4.69
N GLY A 8 9.32 -6.08 -3.55
CA GLY A 8 10.04 -5.96 -2.29
C GLY A 8 10.89 -4.70 -2.15
N ALA A 9 10.91 -3.84 -3.15
CA ALA A 9 11.63 -2.57 -3.05
C ALA A 9 10.90 -1.61 -2.10
N ALA A 10 11.62 -0.62 -1.59
CA ALA A 10 11.03 0.37 -0.67
C ALA A 10 9.86 1.11 -1.31
N SER A 11 9.87 1.28 -2.62
CA SER A 11 8.77 1.87 -3.36
C SER A 11 8.71 1.30 -4.77
N LYS A 12 7.51 1.33 -5.37
CA LYS A 12 7.30 0.92 -6.75
C LYS A 12 6.29 1.88 -7.38
N SER A 13 6.64 2.45 -8.53
CA SER A 13 5.74 3.33 -9.27
C SER A 13 4.92 2.52 -10.26
N ILE A 14 3.61 2.78 -10.27
CA ILE A 14 2.67 2.17 -11.20
C ILE A 14 2.20 3.26 -12.16
N ALA A 15 2.56 3.12 -13.44
CA ALA A 15 2.21 4.10 -14.46
C ALA A 15 0.76 3.93 -14.92
N LEU A 16 0.06 5.05 -15.07
CA LEU A 16 -1.29 5.10 -15.61
C LEU A 16 -1.33 6.12 -16.74
N PRO A 17 -2.29 6.02 -17.66
CA PRO A 17 -2.43 7.01 -18.74
C PRO A 17 -3.05 8.33 -18.26
N PHE A 18 -3.21 8.53 -16.96
CA PHE A 18 -3.79 9.72 -16.36
C PHE A 18 -3.27 9.87 -14.93
N THR A 19 -3.43 11.06 -14.36
CA THR A 19 -3.18 11.28 -12.93
C THR A 19 -4.46 10.98 -12.16
N PRO A 20 -4.49 9.96 -11.30
CA PRO A 20 -5.73 9.58 -10.62
C PRO A 20 -6.12 10.59 -9.55
N LYS A 21 -7.42 10.70 -9.28
CA LYS A 21 -7.97 11.44 -8.14
C LYS A 21 -8.17 10.53 -6.94
N ALA A 22 -8.31 9.24 -7.17
CA ALA A 22 -8.43 8.23 -6.14
C ALA A 22 -7.84 6.92 -6.62
N VAL A 23 -7.14 6.21 -5.73
CA VAL A 23 -6.62 4.87 -5.99
C VAL A 23 -6.90 4.02 -4.76
N TYR A 24 -7.57 2.89 -4.95
CA TYR A 24 -7.71 1.86 -3.93
C TYR A 24 -6.85 0.67 -4.37
N ALA A 25 -5.91 0.26 -3.53
CA ALA A 25 -5.03 -0.88 -3.81
C ALA A 25 -5.07 -1.86 -2.64
N CYS A 26 -5.11 -3.14 -2.93
CA CYS A 26 -5.07 -4.18 -1.91
C CYS A 26 -4.53 -5.49 -2.51
N PRO A 27 -4.06 -6.45 -1.68
CA PRO A 27 -3.76 -7.79 -2.16
C PRO A 27 -5.01 -8.46 -2.75
N VAL A 28 -4.80 -9.46 -3.60
CA VAL A 28 -5.92 -10.17 -4.25
C VAL A 28 -6.90 -10.79 -3.27
N HIS A 29 -6.49 -11.07 -2.02
CA HIS A 29 -7.40 -11.57 -1.00
C HIS A 29 -8.34 -10.51 -0.41
N GLY A 30 -8.14 -9.23 -0.79
CA GLY A 30 -9.05 -8.13 -0.44
C GLY A 30 -8.79 -7.46 0.90
N GLY A 31 -7.91 -7.98 1.73
CA GLY A 31 -7.60 -7.38 3.03
C GLY A 31 -6.61 -6.23 2.92
N THR A 32 -6.79 -5.18 3.72
CA THR A 32 -5.86 -4.05 3.73
C THR A 32 -5.08 -3.93 5.03
N LEU A 33 -5.49 -4.65 6.08
CA LEU A 33 -4.83 -4.62 7.38
C LEU A 33 -4.77 -6.03 7.94
N TRP A 34 -3.63 -6.42 8.49
CA TRP A 34 -3.46 -7.70 9.13
C TRP A 34 -2.67 -7.55 10.41
N ILE A 35 -3.19 -8.14 11.49
CA ILE A 35 -2.54 -8.23 12.79
C ILE A 35 -2.33 -9.71 13.07
N PRO A 36 -1.10 -10.24 12.98
CA PRO A 36 -0.86 -11.67 13.20
C PRO A 36 -1.22 -12.08 14.62
N GLU A 37 -1.95 -13.16 14.77
CA GLU A 37 -2.22 -13.76 16.08
C GLU A 37 -0.93 -14.30 16.69
N GLY A 38 -0.80 -14.16 17.99
CA GLY A 38 0.36 -14.66 18.71
C GLY A 38 1.62 -13.81 18.52
N SER A 39 1.52 -12.68 17.84
CA SER A 39 2.61 -11.72 17.77
C SER A 39 2.73 -11.04 19.13
N GLY A 40 3.79 -11.32 19.85
CA GLY A 40 3.97 -10.80 21.21
C GLY A 40 4.12 -9.29 21.28
N ASN A 41 4.44 -8.63 20.15
CA ASN A 41 4.65 -7.19 20.08
C ASN A 41 3.56 -6.47 19.31
N GLY A 42 2.54 -7.17 18.82
CA GLY A 42 1.45 -6.54 18.08
C GLY A 42 1.84 -6.03 16.71
N THR A 43 2.83 -6.62 16.05
CA THR A 43 3.25 -6.22 14.69
C THR A 43 2.06 -6.28 13.73
N THR A 44 1.87 -5.21 12.97
CA THR A 44 0.78 -5.09 12.01
C THR A 44 1.31 -4.91 10.60
N TYR A 45 0.50 -5.35 9.62
CA TYR A 45 0.80 -5.17 8.20
C TYR A 45 -0.32 -4.35 7.56
N THR A 46 0.01 -3.24 6.92
CA THR A 46 -0.94 -2.46 6.14
C THR A 46 -0.66 -2.74 4.67
N TYR A 47 -1.52 -3.55 4.05
CA TYR A 47 -1.28 -4.07 2.70
C TYR A 47 -1.73 -3.14 1.58
N GLY A 48 -2.46 -2.10 1.90
CA GLY A 48 -2.98 -1.19 0.90
C GLY A 48 -3.93 -0.19 1.53
N GLY A 49 -4.82 0.36 0.75
CA GLY A 49 -5.81 1.30 1.20
C GLY A 49 -6.24 2.26 0.10
N LEU A 50 -6.96 3.29 0.48
CA LEU A 50 -7.48 4.31 -0.42
C LEU A 50 -6.65 5.58 -0.32
N ALA A 51 -6.02 5.98 -1.42
CA ALA A 51 -5.37 7.28 -1.57
C ALA A 51 -6.27 8.19 -2.41
N VAL A 52 -6.40 9.44 -2.00
CA VAL A 52 -7.15 10.45 -2.75
C VAL A 52 -6.27 11.67 -2.93
N THR A 53 -6.67 12.59 -3.80
CA THR A 53 -5.93 13.84 -4.00
C THR A 53 -5.72 14.53 -2.65
N GLY A 54 -4.46 14.79 -2.31
CA GLY A 54 -4.09 15.49 -1.08
C GLY A 54 -3.98 14.61 0.15
N GLN A 55 -4.32 13.31 0.07
CA GLN A 55 -4.20 12.40 1.21
C GLN A 55 -3.78 11.02 0.77
N ASN A 56 -2.57 10.61 1.15
CA ASN A 56 -2.06 9.27 0.88
C ASN A 56 -2.76 8.24 1.76
N ALA A 57 -2.82 6.99 1.30
CA ALA A 57 -3.16 5.88 2.18
C ALA A 57 -1.97 5.63 3.10
N MET A 58 -2.21 5.59 4.39
CA MET A 58 -1.16 5.48 5.40
C MET A 58 -1.41 4.30 6.32
N THR A 59 -0.38 3.90 7.05
CA THR A 59 -0.54 2.92 8.13
C THR A 59 -1.52 3.48 9.16
N TRP A 60 -2.29 2.57 9.79
CA TRP A 60 -3.33 2.99 10.74
C TRP A 60 -2.76 3.74 11.95
N ARG A 61 -1.48 3.59 12.20
CA ARG A 61 -0.76 4.22 13.30
C ARG A 61 0.60 4.68 12.76
N GLY A 62 1.10 5.82 13.23
CA GLY A 62 2.40 6.35 12.82
C GLY A 62 2.38 7.15 11.52
N GLY A 63 1.34 7.05 10.70
CA GLY A 63 1.18 7.89 9.52
C GLY A 63 2.21 7.66 8.42
N HIS A 64 2.68 6.42 8.23
CA HIS A 64 3.64 6.09 7.17
C HIS A 64 2.91 5.79 5.86
N ASP A 65 3.45 6.28 4.75
CA ASP A 65 2.84 6.12 3.43
C ASP A 65 2.79 4.65 3.02
N VAL A 66 1.66 4.25 2.48
CA VAL A 66 1.42 2.92 1.93
C VAL A 66 1.10 3.01 0.44
N VAL A 67 0.22 3.92 0.04
CA VAL A 67 -0.12 4.21 -1.36
C VAL A 67 -0.19 5.73 -1.51
N ALA A 68 0.45 6.26 -2.54
CA ALA A 68 0.46 7.71 -2.80
C ALA A 68 0.16 7.98 -4.27
N ILE A 69 -0.71 8.96 -4.52
CA ILE A 69 -0.98 9.44 -5.88
C ILE A 69 0.21 10.27 -6.34
N GLN A 70 0.60 10.08 -7.61
CA GLN A 70 1.62 10.89 -8.25
C GLN A 70 1.17 11.26 -9.66
N THR A 71 1.85 12.21 -10.28
CA THR A 71 1.56 12.59 -11.65
C THR A 71 1.75 11.38 -12.57
N GLY A 72 0.69 11.03 -13.29
CA GLY A 72 0.72 9.92 -14.23
C GLY A 72 0.64 8.54 -13.60
N GLY A 73 0.23 8.42 -12.34
CA GLY A 73 0.10 7.12 -11.70
C GLY A 73 0.03 7.15 -10.19
N PHE A 74 0.58 6.14 -9.55
CA PHE A 74 0.66 6.08 -8.09
C PHE A 74 1.89 5.28 -7.68
N THR A 75 2.27 5.43 -6.41
CA THR A 75 3.41 4.72 -5.81
C THR A 75 2.91 3.87 -4.66
N VAL A 76 3.44 2.66 -4.56
CA VAL A 76 3.18 1.74 -3.45
C VAL A 76 4.48 1.52 -2.68
N TYR A 77 4.38 1.28 -1.39
CA TYR A 77 5.52 1.26 -0.49
C TYR A 77 5.64 -0.06 0.26
N TYR A 78 6.89 -0.43 0.58
CA TYR A 78 7.20 -1.53 1.46
C TYR A 78 8.31 -1.11 2.41
N SER A 79 8.03 -1.08 3.71
CA SER A 79 9.00 -0.73 4.72
C SER A 79 8.56 -1.26 6.08
N TYR A 80 9.54 -1.59 6.92
CA TYR A 80 9.28 -2.00 8.29
C TYR A 80 9.68 -0.89 9.25
N TYR A 81 8.78 -0.52 10.13
CA TYR A 81 8.98 0.52 11.14
C TYR A 81 9.08 -0.14 12.52
N SER A 82 10.29 -0.50 12.92
CA SER A 82 10.54 -1.30 14.10
C SER A 82 10.08 -0.65 15.41
N ASN A 83 10.17 0.68 15.50
CA ASN A 83 9.72 1.40 16.69
C ASN A 83 8.21 1.35 16.90
N GLU A 84 7.45 1.01 15.86
CA GLU A 84 6.00 1.03 15.89
C GLU A 84 5.42 -0.36 15.60
N PHE A 85 6.29 -1.35 15.37
CA PHE A 85 5.92 -2.72 15.08
C PHE A 85 4.91 -2.81 13.93
N MET A 86 5.22 -2.15 12.79
CA MET A 86 4.33 -2.18 11.65
C MET A 86 5.07 -2.13 10.33
N TYR A 87 4.41 -2.70 9.33
CA TYR A 87 4.87 -2.67 7.94
C TYR A 87 3.93 -1.83 7.10
N ALA A 88 4.48 -0.98 6.22
CA ALA A 88 3.81 -0.59 5.00
C ALA A 88 4.08 -1.73 4.01
N ALA A 89 3.07 -2.43 3.57
CA ALA A 89 3.27 -3.71 2.86
C ALA A 89 2.49 -3.78 1.55
N ALA A 90 2.39 -2.66 0.83
CA ALA A 90 1.73 -2.60 -0.46
C ALA A 90 2.64 -3.02 -1.62
N ASN A 91 3.86 -3.47 -1.35
CA ASN A 91 4.82 -3.89 -2.38
C ASN A 91 5.67 -5.07 -1.90
N MET A 92 5.07 -6.03 -1.21
CA MET A 92 5.79 -7.24 -0.77
C MET A 92 6.19 -8.09 -1.97
N SER A 93 7.42 -8.60 -1.95
CA SER A 93 7.93 -9.42 -3.03
C SER A 93 7.05 -10.64 -3.29
N GLY A 94 6.65 -10.84 -4.54
CA GLY A 94 5.85 -11.98 -4.97
C GLY A 94 4.37 -11.89 -4.67
N GLN A 95 3.91 -10.87 -3.93
CA GLN A 95 2.49 -10.67 -3.64
C GLN A 95 1.82 -9.98 -4.80
N THR A 96 0.69 -10.54 -5.28
CA THR A 96 -0.12 -9.89 -6.30
C THR A 96 -1.13 -8.96 -5.64
N TYR A 97 -1.22 -7.75 -6.19
CA TYR A 97 -2.14 -6.71 -5.72
C TYR A 97 -3.08 -6.32 -6.87
N VAL A 98 -4.27 -5.89 -6.52
CA VAL A 98 -5.23 -5.33 -7.46
C VAL A 98 -5.51 -3.89 -7.08
N TYR A 99 -5.90 -3.07 -8.07
CA TYR A 99 -6.21 -1.67 -7.80
C TYR A 99 -7.36 -1.18 -8.66
N VAL A 100 -8.04 -0.16 -8.16
CA VAL A 100 -9.01 0.65 -8.88
C VAL A 100 -8.49 2.08 -8.86
N ALA A 101 -8.34 2.70 -10.01
CA ALA A 101 -7.91 4.09 -10.13
C ALA A 101 -8.98 4.89 -10.87
N ILE A 102 -9.31 6.06 -10.32
CA ILE A 102 -10.35 6.95 -10.84
C ILE A 102 -9.70 8.27 -11.22
N GLY A 103 -9.88 8.66 -12.48
CA GLY A 103 -9.36 9.92 -13.01
C GLY A 103 -10.31 11.09 -12.92
#